data_6b9e8488a79bd521519cbe54747a24cf
#
_entry.id   6b9e8488a79bd521519cbe54747a24cf
#
_cell.length_a   1.000
_cell.length_b   1.000
_cell.length_c   1.000
_cell.angle_alpha   90.00
_cell.angle_beta   90.00
_cell.angle_gamma   90.00
#
_symmetry.space_group_name_H-M   'P 1'
#
loop_
_entity.id
_entity.type
_entity.pdbx_description
1 polymer ?
#
loop_
_entity_poly.entity_id
_entity_poly.type
_entity_poly.pdbx_seq_one_letter_code
_entity_poly.pdbx_strand_id
1 'polypeptide(L)'
;SADGPPRPIDPQGVTFEPAGEGQAAGYFRKRDWFEDTECLLIVGDKVDKPSLQETYRSALEWMLQVARTPIVRPEADAPEWYQQRHNGLAAYDAWADHLLRDEEWPPNDEATLRAHHQIHDHATGDLAEARWYGSVFLTQAVEGFGAGPGKRGTSAEILHAAACYAAEHDLMWEAWELTGGIGSPEAFRHMADPNVRWALADVVRRAREQDARAVEHIERALA
;
A
#
# COMPACT_ATOMS: atom_id res chain seq x y z
N SER A 1 -5.26 19.83 29.05
CA SER A 1 -5.95 18.57 28.79
C SER A 1 -7.26 18.89 28.12
N ALA A 2 -7.41 18.44 26.89
CA ALA A 2 -8.64 18.60 26.12
C ALA A 2 -9.55 17.40 26.42
N ASP A 3 -10.11 17.34 27.61
CA ASP A 3 -10.93 16.22 28.08
C ASP A 3 -12.41 16.58 28.06
N GLY A 4 -12.87 17.07 26.89
CA GLY A 4 -14.30 17.09 26.59
C GLY A 4 -14.68 15.79 25.90
N PRO A 5 -15.94 15.29 26.03
CA PRO A 5 -16.41 14.18 25.28
C PRO A 5 -16.20 14.45 23.78
N PRO A 6 -15.74 13.47 23.00
CA PRO A 6 -15.56 13.62 21.56
C PRO A 6 -16.87 14.11 20.93
N ARG A 7 -16.75 15.08 20.02
CA ARG A 7 -17.91 15.60 19.29
C ARG A 7 -18.44 14.52 18.35
N PRO A 8 -19.75 14.53 18.06
CA PRO A 8 -20.31 13.66 17.04
C PRO A 8 -19.50 13.81 15.73
N ILE A 9 -19.04 12.69 15.18
CA ILE A 9 -18.21 12.70 13.97
C ILE A 9 -19.08 12.86 12.72
N ASP A 10 -20.36 12.49 12.82
CA ASP A 10 -21.28 12.48 11.69
C ASP A 10 -22.60 13.16 12.06
N PRO A 11 -23.07 14.16 11.29
CA PRO A 11 -24.40 14.73 11.44
C PRO A 11 -25.54 13.72 11.25
N GLN A 12 -25.26 12.51 10.73
CA GLN A 12 -26.23 11.42 10.56
C GLN A 12 -26.43 10.55 11.81
N GLY A 13 -26.05 11.00 12.98
CA GLY A 13 -26.41 10.35 14.23
C GLY A 13 -25.42 9.32 14.78
N VAL A 14 -24.16 9.34 14.32
CA VAL A 14 -23.08 8.60 14.95
C VAL A 14 -22.64 9.32 16.22
N THR A 15 -22.66 8.62 17.35
CA THR A 15 -22.17 9.13 18.62
C THR A 15 -21.00 8.28 19.11
N PHE A 16 -20.00 8.93 19.71
CA PHE A 16 -18.92 8.23 20.38
C PHE A 16 -19.33 7.99 21.83
N GLU A 17 -19.32 6.73 22.23
CA GLU A 17 -19.48 6.33 23.63
C GLU A 17 -18.07 6.15 24.23
N PRO A 18 -17.66 6.97 25.21
CA PRO A 18 -16.35 6.81 25.83
C PRO A 18 -16.24 5.48 26.53
N ALA A 19 -15.00 5.03 26.73
CA ALA A 19 -14.73 3.82 27.50
C ALA A 19 -15.32 3.93 28.91
N GLY A 20 -16.10 2.93 29.30
CA GLY A 20 -16.56 2.76 30.67
C GLY A 20 -15.46 2.22 31.59
N GLU A 21 -15.75 2.16 32.88
CA GLU A 21 -14.84 1.58 33.86
C GLU A 21 -14.49 0.13 33.50
N GLY A 22 -13.21 -0.17 33.36
CA GLY A 22 -12.70 -1.50 32.96
C GLY A 22 -12.67 -1.75 31.46
N GLN A 23 -13.01 -0.79 30.62
CA GLN A 23 -12.91 -0.91 29.16
C GLN A 23 -11.62 -0.24 28.64
N ALA A 24 -10.96 -0.87 27.67
CA ALA A 24 -9.72 -0.36 27.09
C ALA A 24 -9.95 0.79 26.08
N ALA A 25 -11.13 0.88 25.45
CA ALA A 25 -11.46 1.89 24.46
C ALA A 25 -12.96 2.17 24.40
N GLY A 26 -13.32 3.37 23.96
CA GLY A 26 -14.69 3.71 23.59
C GLY A 26 -15.09 3.12 22.24
N TYR A 27 -16.34 3.32 21.85
CA TYR A 27 -16.87 2.85 20.57
C TYR A 27 -17.83 3.87 19.95
N PHE A 28 -17.98 3.76 18.63
CA PHE A 28 -18.96 4.55 17.92
C PHE A 28 -20.29 3.82 17.88
N ARG A 29 -21.37 4.53 18.14
CA ARG A 29 -22.74 4.02 18.07
C ARG A 29 -23.49 4.67 16.93
N LYS A 30 -24.04 3.86 16.02
CA LYS A 30 -24.94 4.25 14.95
C LYS A 30 -26.21 3.38 15.05
N ARG A 31 -27.42 4.01 15.00
CA ARG A 31 -28.68 3.27 15.17
C ARG A 31 -29.06 2.46 13.95
N ASP A 32 -28.73 2.97 12.78
CA ASP A 32 -29.03 2.45 11.43
C ASP A 32 -27.78 1.92 10.74
N TRP A 33 -26.84 1.38 11.53
CA TRP A 33 -25.54 0.88 11.05
C TRP A 33 -25.65 -0.12 9.90
N PHE A 34 -26.74 -0.86 9.83
CA PHE A 34 -26.97 -1.89 8.82
C PHE A 34 -27.31 -1.32 7.44
N GLU A 35 -27.77 -0.06 7.33
CA GLU A 35 -28.11 0.57 6.05
C GLU A 35 -26.87 0.88 5.20
N ASP A 36 -25.72 1.18 5.87
CA ASP A 36 -24.46 1.53 5.21
C ASP A 36 -23.40 0.44 5.40
N THR A 37 -23.77 -0.72 5.92
CA THR A 37 -22.82 -1.79 6.23
C THR A 37 -22.59 -2.66 5.00
N GLU A 38 -21.42 -2.57 4.40
CA GLU A 38 -21.01 -3.39 3.26
C GLU A 38 -20.62 -4.80 3.68
N CYS A 39 -20.09 -4.96 4.88
CA CYS A 39 -19.75 -6.27 5.40
C CYS A 39 -19.87 -6.36 6.93
N LEU A 40 -20.22 -7.54 7.42
CA LEU A 40 -20.25 -7.89 8.83
C LEU A 40 -19.24 -9.01 9.11
N LEU A 41 -18.23 -8.72 9.93
CA LEU A 41 -17.29 -9.74 10.39
C LEU A 41 -17.81 -10.39 11.68
N ILE A 42 -18.10 -11.66 11.62
CA ILE A 42 -18.45 -12.48 12.80
C ILE A 42 -17.24 -13.32 13.19
N VAL A 43 -16.69 -13.05 14.37
CA VAL A 43 -15.61 -13.86 14.93
C VAL A 43 -16.22 -15.15 15.49
N GLY A 44 -15.88 -16.27 14.87
CA GLY A 44 -16.30 -17.61 15.31
C GLY A 44 -15.40 -18.19 16.39
N ASP A 45 -15.45 -19.51 16.53
CA ASP A 45 -14.62 -20.24 17.47
C ASP A 45 -13.13 -20.12 17.12
N LYS A 46 -12.29 -20.24 18.16
CA LYS A 46 -10.86 -20.28 17.97
C LYS A 46 -10.46 -21.57 17.26
N VAL A 47 -9.79 -21.42 16.13
CA VAL A 47 -9.21 -22.55 15.38
C VAL A 47 -7.73 -22.72 15.72
N ASP A 48 -7.18 -23.90 15.42
CA ASP A 48 -5.75 -24.13 15.56
C ASP A 48 -4.96 -23.18 14.66
N LYS A 49 -3.89 -22.62 15.20
CA LYS A 49 -3.00 -21.75 14.43
C LYS A 49 -2.15 -22.60 13.50
N PRO A 50 -2.00 -22.19 12.23
CA PRO A 50 -1.01 -22.80 11.36
C PRO A 50 0.40 -22.61 11.95
N SER A 51 1.33 -23.45 11.55
CA SER A 51 2.74 -23.25 11.90
C SER A 51 3.27 -21.93 11.31
N LEU A 52 4.30 -21.37 11.93
CA LEU A 52 4.94 -20.14 11.42
C LEU A 52 5.42 -20.32 9.96
N GLN A 53 5.96 -21.49 9.65
CA GLN A 53 6.43 -21.79 8.29
C GLN A 53 5.27 -21.80 7.28
N GLU A 54 4.14 -22.41 7.61
CA GLU A 54 2.94 -22.40 6.76
C GLU A 54 2.40 -20.98 6.56
N THR A 55 2.34 -20.21 7.67
CA THR A 55 1.89 -18.81 7.62
C THR A 55 2.76 -17.97 6.68
N TYR A 56 4.08 -18.04 6.81
CA TYR A 56 4.99 -17.30 5.94
C TYR A 56 4.93 -17.79 4.50
N ARG A 57 4.87 -19.09 4.25
CA ARG A 57 4.73 -19.66 2.91
C ARG A 57 3.46 -19.13 2.23
N SER A 58 2.32 -19.22 2.89
CA SER A 58 1.04 -18.73 2.35
C SER A 58 1.07 -17.23 2.07
N ALA A 59 1.71 -16.44 2.93
CA ALA A 59 1.87 -15.00 2.70
C ALA A 59 2.73 -14.71 1.46
N LEU A 60 3.85 -15.42 1.29
CA LEU A 60 4.72 -15.26 0.11
C LEU A 60 4.02 -15.71 -1.18
N GLU A 61 3.26 -16.81 -1.15
CA GLU A 61 2.45 -17.26 -2.29
C GLU A 61 1.39 -16.21 -2.67
N TRP A 62 0.75 -15.59 -1.67
CA TRP A 62 -0.19 -14.49 -1.89
C TRP A 62 0.49 -13.26 -2.48
N MET A 63 1.67 -12.86 -1.99
CA MET A 63 2.45 -11.76 -2.56
C MET A 63 2.76 -11.99 -4.05
N LEU A 64 3.17 -13.20 -4.43
CA LEU A 64 3.39 -13.57 -5.84
C LEU A 64 2.11 -13.46 -6.66
N GLN A 65 1.00 -13.93 -6.13
CA GLN A 65 -0.29 -13.85 -6.80
C GLN A 65 -0.68 -12.38 -7.06
N VAL A 66 -0.56 -11.51 -6.05
CA VAL A 66 -0.86 -10.07 -6.19
C VAL A 66 0.06 -9.43 -7.23
N ALA A 67 1.37 -9.65 -7.14
CA ALA A 67 2.35 -9.05 -8.05
C ALA A 67 2.13 -9.45 -9.53
N ARG A 68 1.66 -10.67 -9.75
CA ARG A 68 1.42 -11.25 -11.09
C ARG A 68 0.02 -11.02 -11.65
N THR A 69 -0.89 -10.50 -10.84
CA THR A 69 -2.25 -10.18 -11.28
C THR A 69 -2.26 -8.76 -11.86
N PRO A 70 -2.23 -8.58 -13.19
CA PRO A 70 -2.02 -7.25 -13.78
C PRO A 70 -3.26 -6.35 -13.68
N ILE A 71 -4.45 -6.93 -13.58
CA ILE A 71 -5.72 -6.21 -13.50
C ILE A 71 -6.61 -6.89 -12.47
N VAL A 72 -7.09 -6.09 -11.53
CA VAL A 72 -8.17 -6.48 -10.63
C VAL A 72 -9.47 -5.94 -11.21
N ARG A 73 -10.48 -6.81 -11.31
CA ARG A 73 -11.84 -6.45 -11.70
C ARG A 73 -12.70 -6.54 -10.45
N PRO A 74 -13.22 -5.44 -9.95
CA PRO A 74 -14.20 -5.47 -8.89
C PRO A 74 -15.51 -6.10 -9.36
N GLU A 75 -16.47 -6.24 -8.47
CA GLU A 75 -17.78 -6.83 -8.73
C GLU A 75 -18.50 -6.17 -9.90
N ALA A 76 -19.43 -6.91 -10.51
CA ALA A 76 -20.06 -6.52 -11.78
C ALA A 76 -20.89 -5.22 -11.73
N ASP A 77 -21.27 -4.77 -10.54
CA ASP A 77 -22.02 -3.54 -10.27
C ASP A 77 -21.12 -2.35 -9.87
N ALA A 78 -19.80 -2.52 -9.89
CA ALA A 78 -18.89 -1.42 -9.60
C ALA A 78 -19.03 -0.28 -10.63
N PRO A 79 -18.88 0.99 -10.20
CA PRO A 79 -18.87 2.13 -11.12
C PRO A 79 -17.86 1.95 -12.24
N GLU A 80 -18.14 2.49 -13.43
CA GLU A 80 -17.31 2.30 -14.63
C GLU A 80 -15.84 2.67 -14.41
N TRP A 81 -15.56 3.75 -13.68
CA TRP A 81 -14.21 4.18 -13.31
C TRP A 81 -13.48 3.21 -12.36
N TYR A 82 -14.21 2.26 -11.76
CA TYR A 82 -13.69 1.26 -10.83
C TYR A 82 -13.59 -0.13 -11.44
N GLN A 83 -14.08 -0.32 -12.67
CA GLN A 83 -14.22 -1.64 -13.30
C GLN A 83 -12.91 -2.31 -13.68
N GLN A 84 -11.81 -1.55 -13.82
CA GLN A 84 -10.49 -2.09 -14.10
C GLN A 84 -9.45 -1.29 -13.32
N ARG A 85 -8.69 -1.97 -12.49
CA ARG A 85 -7.55 -1.38 -11.78
C ARG A 85 -6.29 -2.13 -12.14
N HIS A 86 -5.30 -1.40 -12.59
CA HIS A 86 -3.96 -1.96 -12.69
C HIS A 86 -3.48 -2.39 -11.32
N ASN A 87 -2.82 -3.55 -11.26
CA ASN A 87 -2.40 -4.16 -10.01
C ASN A 87 -1.01 -4.80 -10.17
N GLY A 88 -0.34 -5.03 -9.05
CA GLY A 88 1.00 -5.61 -9.04
C GLY A 88 1.96 -4.80 -9.91
N LEU A 89 2.82 -5.48 -10.66
CA LEU A 89 3.82 -4.83 -11.50
C LEU A 89 3.22 -3.93 -12.59
N ALA A 90 2.01 -4.22 -13.07
CA ALA A 90 1.35 -3.39 -14.09
C ALA A 90 0.85 -2.05 -13.54
N ALA A 91 0.67 -1.92 -12.23
CA ALA A 91 0.27 -0.66 -11.61
C ALA A 91 1.38 0.39 -11.72
N TYR A 92 2.65 0.00 -11.60
CA TYR A 92 3.79 0.91 -11.79
C TYR A 92 3.89 1.41 -13.23
N ASP A 93 3.68 0.53 -14.21
CA ASP A 93 3.70 0.91 -15.63
C ASP A 93 2.60 1.95 -15.92
N ALA A 94 1.38 1.70 -15.46
CA ALA A 94 0.27 2.63 -15.59
C ALA A 94 0.56 3.97 -14.87
N TRP A 95 1.11 3.95 -13.66
CA TRP A 95 1.46 5.14 -12.92
C TRP A 95 2.52 5.97 -13.66
N ALA A 96 3.61 5.35 -14.12
CA ALA A 96 4.63 6.04 -14.89
C ALA A 96 4.08 6.64 -16.20
N ASP A 97 3.19 5.92 -16.89
CA ASP A 97 2.55 6.39 -18.11
C ASP A 97 1.63 7.60 -17.87
N HIS A 98 0.86 7.60 -16.77
CA HIS A 98 0.01 8.75 -16.37
C HIS A 98 0.85 10.00 -16.05
N LEU A 99 2.00 9.84 -15.39
CA LEU A 99 2.92 10.96 -15.15
C LEU A 99 3.43 11.63 -16.44
N LEU A 100 3.49 10.88 -17.55
CA LEU A 100 4.01 11.38 -18.83
C LEU A 100 2.95 11.95 -19.77
N ARG A 101 1.67 11.95 -19.37
CA ARG A 101 0.56 12.50 -20.16
C ARG A 101 0.37 13.98 -19.84
N ASP A 102 0.89 14.86 -20.66
CA ASP A 102 0.84 16.31 -20.43
C ASP A 102 -0.58 16.84 -20.24
N GLU A 103 -1.57 16.26 -20.92
CA GLU A 103 -2.99 16.59 -20.80
C GLU A 103 -3.58 16.36 -19.41
N GLU A 104 -3.00 15.45 -18.63
CA GLU A 104 -3.43 15.17 -17.26
C GLU A 104 -2.83 16.17 -16.25
N TRP A 105 -1.86 17.00 -16.66
CA TRP A 105 -1.12 17.92 -15.81
C TRP A 105 -1.15 19.35 -16.32
N PRO A 106 -2.33 19.96 -16.51
CA PRO A 106 -2.48 21.29 -17.10
C PRO A 106 -1.87 22.36 -16.19
N PRO A 107 -0.85 23.14 -16.65
CA PRO A 107 -0.10 24.06 -15.79
C PRO A 107 -0.93 25.24 -15.28
N ASN A 108 -2.06 25.55 -15.93
CA ASN A 108 -2.95 26.65 -15.59
C ASN A 108 -4.20 26.22 -14.82
N ASP A 109 -4.32 24.94 -14.45
CA ASP A 109 -5.44 24.40 -13.66
C ASP A 109 -4.93 23.83 -12.34
N GLU A 110 -4.84 24.73 -11.35
CA GLU A 110 -4.36 24.37 -10.02
C GLU A 110 -5.24 23.30 -9.34
N ALA A 111 -6.54 23.27 -9.59
CA ALA A 111 -7.44 22.31 -8.99
C ALA A 111 -7.15 20.89 -9.50
N THR A 112 -6.97 20.73 -10.81
CA THR A 112 -6.58 19.45 -11.42
C THR A 112 -5.18 19.01 -10.95
N LEU A 113 -4.20 19.93 -10.94
CA LEU A 113 -2.85 19.62 -10.45
C LEU A 113 -2.86 19.14 -9.00
N ARG A 114 -3.63 19.78 -8.11
CA ARG A 114 -3.77 19.34 -6.71
C ARG A 114 -4.41 17.97 -6.59
N ALA A 115 -5.46 17.71 -7.33
CA ALA A 115 -6.16 16.42 -7.29
C ALA A 115 -5.25 15.28 -7.75
N HIS A 116 -4.54 15.46 -8.86
CA HIS A 116 -3.62 14.44 -9.38
C HIS A 116 -2.39 14.27 -8.50
N HIS A 117 -1.83 15.39 -7.99
CA HIS A 117 -0.74 15.31 -7.03
C HIS A 117 -1.14 14.56 -5.77
N GLN A 118 -2.34 14.77 -5.23
CA GLN A 118 -2.82 14.06 -4.05
C GLN A 118 -2.86 12.54 -4.27
N ILE A 119 -3.30 12.10 -5.44
CA ILE A 119 -3.30 10.67 -5.79
C ILE A 119 -1.86 10.15 -5.85
N HIS A 120 -0.96 10.89 -6.50
CA HIS A 120 0.47 10.54 -6.58
C HIS A 120 1.11 10.47 -5.18
N ASP A 121 0.87 11.46 -4.33
CA ASP A 121 1.43 11.56 -2.98
C ASP A 121 0.96 10.40 -2.09
N HIS A 122 -0.34 10.08 -2.13
CA HIS A 122 -0.89 8.92 -1.43
C HIS A 122 -0.29 7.61 -1.94
N ALA A 123 -0.20 7.42 -3.26
CA ALA A 123 0.40 6.21 -3.84
C ALA A 123 1.87 6.06 -3.42
N THR A 124 2.62 7.16 -3.40
CA THR A 124 4.02 7.19 -2.95
C THR A 124 4.12 6.81 -1.47
N GLY A 125 3.26 7.38 -0.62
CA GLY A 125 3.22 7.10 0.82
C GLY A 125 2.85 5.67 1.16
N ASP A 126 1.76 5.20 0.58
CA ASP A 126 1.27 3.83 0.79
C ASP A 126 2.32 2.80 0.33
N LEU A 127 3.00 3.07 -0.79
CA LEU A 127 4.04 2.19 -1.29
C LEU A 127 5.29 2.21 -0.40
N ALA A 128 5.75 3.39 0.02
CA ALA A 128 6.88 3.54 0.93
C ALA A 128 6.65 2.73 2.22
N GLU A 129 5.50 2.92 2.86
CA GLU A 129 5.14 2.23 4.09
C GLU A 129 5.00 0.71 3.88
N ALA A 130 4.28 0.30 2.84
CA ALA A 130 4.08 -1.12 2.54
C ALA A 130 5.40 -1.85 2.27
N ARG A 131 6.35 -1.21 1.57
CA ARG A 131 7.64 -1.83 1.26
C ARG A 131 8.59 -1.85 2.45
N TRP A 132 8.55 -0.83 3.31
CA TRP A 132 9.26 -0.87 4.58
C TRP A 132 8.80 -2.05 5.44
N TYR A 133 7.49 -2.16 5.70
CA TYR A 133 6.95 -3.27 6.49
C TYR A 133 7.12 -4.62 5.79
N GLY A 134 7.04 -4.65 4.45
CA GLY A 134 7.35 -5.85 3.66
C GLY A 134 8.79 -6.31 3.84
N SER A 135 9.76 -5.40 3.84
CA SER A 135 11.17 -5.71 4.12
C SER A 135 11.37 -6.28 5.53
N VAL A 136 10.75 -5.66 6.54
CA VAL A 136 10.77 -6.16 7.93
C VAL A 136 10.14 -7.54 8.03
N PHE A 137 8.97 -7.74 7.43
CA PHE A 137 8.27 -9.02 7.41
C PHE A 137 9.12 -10.13 6.78
N LEU A 138 9.74 -9.88 5.62
CA LEU A 138 10.60 -10.84 4.94
C LEU A 138 11.83 -11.19 5.79
N THR A 139 12.43 -10.21 6.46
CA THR A 139 13.56 -10.44 7.38
C THR A 139 13.15 -11.36 8.54
N GLN A 140 11.98 -11.17 9.11
CA GLN A 140 11.43 -12.03 10.16
C GLN A 140 11.06 -13.43 9.63
N ALA A 141 10.59 -13.52 8.38
CA ALA A 141 10.24 -14.79 7.77
C ALA A 141 11.41 -15.78 7.69
N VAL A 142 12.64 -15.28 7.58
CA VAL A 142 13.86 -16.13 7.57
C VAL A 142 13.92 -17.05 8.81
N GLU A 143 13.52 -16.56 9.97
CA GLU A 143 13.48 -17.35 11.19
C GLU A 143 12.46 -18.50 11.09
N GLY A 144 11.30 -18.23 10.48
CA GLY A 144 10.23 -19.23 10.28
C GLY A 144 10.62 -20.34 9.31
N PHE A 145 11.43 -20.04 8.29
CA PHE A 145 11.94 -21.05 7.35
C PHE A 145 13.09 -21.90 7.91
N GLY A 146 13.72 -21.44 8.99
CA GLY A 146 14.73 -22.18 9.77
C GLY A 146 16.12 -22.22 9.14
N ALA A 147 17.14 -22.46 9.99
CA ALA A 147 18.57 -22.45 9.66
C ALA A 147 19.14 -23.85 9.38
N GLY A 148 18.38 -24.80 8.83
CA GLY A 148 18.84 -26.18 8.60
C GLY A 148 19.77 -26.34 7.37
N PRO A 149 20.51 -27.46 7.28
CA PRO A 149 21.24 -27.82 6.07
C PRO A 149 20.25 -27.92 4.89
N GLY A 150 20.52 -27.23 3.78
CA GLY A 150 19.63 -27.12 2.61
C GLY A 150 18.70 -25.90 2.64
N LYS A 151 18.49 -25.24 3.77
CA LYS A 151 17.63 -24.05 3.89
C LYS A 151 18.39 -22.71 3.75
N ARG A 152 19.72 -22.74 3.65
CA ARG A 152 20.53 -21.52 3.52
C ARG A 152 20.21 -20.76 2.21
N GLY A 153 19.92 -21.48 1.12
CA GLY A 153 19.52 -20.89 -0.15
C GLY A 153 18.21 -20.12 -0.03
N THR A 154 17.19 -20.74 0.56
CA THR A 154 15.88 -20.13 0.79
C THR A 154 15.99 -18.85 1.64
N SER A 155 16.74 -18.89 2.74
CA SER A 155 16.94 -17.72 3.60
C SER A 155 17.66 -16.59 2.86
N ALA A 156 18.66 -16.89 2.04
CA ALA A 156 19.36 -15.87 1.24
C ALA A 156 18.44 -15.21 0.22
N GLU A 157 17.61 -15.98 -0.47
CA GLU A 157 16.64 -15.46 -1.43
C GLU A 157 15.61 -14.53 -0.74
N ILE A 158 15.08 -14.93 0.43
CA ILE A 158 14.16 -14.08 1.21
C ILE A 158 14.83 -12.77 1.63
N LEU A 159 16.08 -12.79 2.07
CA LEU A 159 16.83 -11.58 2.44
C LEU A 159 17.13 -10.69 1.24
N HIS A 160 17.36 -11.25 0.05
CA HIS A 160 17.50 -10.47 -1.18
C HIS A 160 16.18 -9.79 -1.54
N ALA A 161 15.04 -10.47 -1.40
CA ALA A 161 13.73 -9.85 -1.59
C ALA A 161 13.49 -8.71 -0.58
N ALA A 162 13.87 -8.90 0.69
CA ALA A 162 13.79 -7.85 1.71
C ALA A 162 14.62 -6.62 1.35
N ALA A 163 15.84 -6.82 0.82
CA ALA A 163 16.70 -5.73 0.36
C ALA A 163 16.11 -4.98 -0.84
N CYS A 164 15.44 -5.67 -1.77
CA CYS A 164 14.73 -5.04 -2.87
C CYS A 164 13.61 -4.13 -2.36
N TYR A 165 12.82 -4.57 -1.40
CA TYR A 165 11.75 -3.77 -0.80
C TYR A 165 12.29 -2.57 -0.02
N ALA A 166 13.40 -2.71 0.69
CA ALA A 166 14.06 -1.57 1.33
C ALA A 166 14.54 -0.54 0.30
N ALA A 167 15.13 -0.99 -0.81
CA ALA A 167 15.53 -0.10 -1.90
C ALA A 167 14.34 0.60 -2.58
N GLU A 168 13.22 -0.08 -2.69
CA GLU A 168 11.98 0.51 -3.22
C GLU A 168 11.41 1.57 -2.28
N HIS A 169 11.43 1.34 -0.97
CA HIS A 169 11.11 2.36 0.03
C HIS A 169 11.94 3.63 -0.17
N ASP A 170 13.26 3.48 -0.32
CA ASP A 170 14.16 4.63 -0.51
C ASP A 170 13.86 5.39 -1.81
N LEU A 171 13.45 4.70 -2.88
CA LEU A 171 13.00 5.33 -4.12
C LEU A 171 11.74 6.18 -3.93
N MET A 172 10.83 5.81 -3.04
CA MET A 172 9.66 6.64 -2.74
C MET A 172 10.04 7.93 -2.00
N TRP A 173 11.08 7.92 -1.18
CA TRP A 173 11.64 9.14 -0.61
C TRP A 173 12.27 10.02 -1.68
N GLU A 174 13.00 9.46 -2.65
CA GLU A 174 13.51 10.19 -3.81
C GLU A 174 12.36 10.85 -4.60
N ALA A 175 11.23 10.16 -4.79
CA ALA A 175 10.05 10.73 -5.44
C ALA A 175 9.49 11.95 -4.70
N TRP A 176 9.42 11.93 -3.38
CA TRP A 176 9.00 13.09 -2.60
C TRP A 176 9.98 14.27 -2.69
N GLU A 177 11.28 14.01 -2.69
CA GLU A 177 12.30 15.05 -2.82
C GLU A 177 12.16 15.80 -4.16
N LEU A 178 11.81 15.11 -5.25
CA LEU A 178 11.58 15.70 -6.57
C LEU A 178 10.40 16.70 -6.59
N THR A 179 9.45 16.56 -5.69
CA THR A 179 8.30 17.47 -5.54
C THR A 179 8.45 18.47 -4.40
N GLY A 180 9.63 18.54 -3.78
CA GLY A 180 9.91 19.52 -2.71
C GLY A 180 9.72 18.96 -1.30
N GLY A 181 9.58 17.66 -1.14
CA GLY A 181 9.51 16.95 0.13
C GLY A 181 8.08 16.71 0.64
N ILE A 182 7.97 15.82 1.61
CA ILE A 182 6.69 15.44 2.23
C ILE A 182 5.99 16.66 2.82
N GLY A 183 4.69 16.80 2.49
CA GLY A 183 3.84 17.86 3.02
C GLY A 183 4.18 19.26 2.47
N SER A 184 4.98 19.37 1.44
CA SER A 184 5.23 20.66 0.76
C SER A 184 3.91 21.21 0.21
N PRO A 185 3.48 22.42 0.62
CA PRO A 185 2.22 22.99 0.16
C PRO A 185 2.22 23.35 -1.33
N GLU A 186 3.39 23.44 -1.95
CA GLU A 186 3.60 23.80 -3.35
C GLU A 186 3.95 22.57 -4.22
N ALA A 187 4.02 21.37 -3.65
CA ALA A 187 4.44 20.15 -4.36
C ALA A 187 3.63 19.91 -5.66
N PHE A 188 2.32 20.16 -5.64
CA PHE A 188 1.48 20.03 -6.82
C PHE A 188 1.91 20.92 -7.99
N ARG A 189 2.54 22.08 -7.74
CA ARG A 189 3.02 22.98 -8.79
C ARG A 189 4.25 22.42 -9.51
N HIS A 190 5.08 21.66 -8.82
CA HIS A 190 6.20 20.95 -9.45
C HIS A 190 5.72 19.93 -10.48
N MET A 191 4.51 19.39 -10.30
CA MET A 191 3.91 18.45 -11.25
C MET A 191 3.52 19.11 -12.59
N ALA A 192 3.44 20.43 -12.66
CA ALA A 192 3.25 21.14 -13.93
C ALA A 192 4.50 21.10 -14.84
N ASP A 193 5.70 20.87 -14.26
CA ASP A 193 6.94 20.77 -15.02
C ASP A 193 7.10 19.36 -15.60
N PRO A 194 7.13 19.18 -16.93
CA PRO A 194 7.36 17.89 -17.56
C PRO A 194 8.67 17.22 -17.12
N ASN A 195 9.73 17.98 -16.83
CA ASN A 195 11.01 17.40 -16.42
C ASN A 195 10.90 16.74 -15.05
N VAL A 196 10.13 17.32 -14.12
CA VAL A 196 9.84 16.70 -12.81
C VAL A 196 9.07 15.41 -13.01
N ARG A 197 8.02 15.41 -13.84
CA ARG A 197 7.24 14.20 -14.13
C ARG A 197 8.05 13.11 -14.81
N TRP A 198 8.97 13.47 -15.72
CA TRP A 198 9.91 12.51 -16.32
C TRP A 198 10.81 11.88 -15.27
N ALA A 199 11.37 12.66 -14.35
CA ALA A 199 12.18 12.16 -13.26
C ALA A 199 11.37 11.24 -12.33
N LEU A 200 10.14 11.63 -11.98
CA LEU A 200 9.23 10.80 -11.20
C LEU A 200 8.89 9.47 -11.88
N ALA A 201 8.58 9.52 -13.19
CA ALA A 201 8.32 8.30 -13.97
C ALA A 201 9.53 7.36 -14.01
N ASP A 202 10.76 7.89 -14.04
CA ASP A 202 11.98 7.09 -13.93
C ASP A 202 12.08 6.43 -12.55
N VAL A 203 11.85 7.18 -11.47
CA VAL A 203 11.83 6.63 -10.10
C VAL A 203 10.81 5.52 -9.97
N VAL A 204 9.59 5.71 -10.47
CA VAL A 204 8.52 4.69 -10.44
C VAL A 204 8.92 3.43 -11.22
N ARG A 205 9.57 3.57 -12.38
CA ARG A 205 10.08 2.41 -13.14
C ARG A 205 11.20 1.67 -12.42
N ARG A 206 12.11 2.39 -11.76
CA ARG A 206 13.15 1.79 -10.92
C ARG A 206 12.56 1.06 -9.73
N ALA A 207 11.50 1.61 -9.11
CA ALA A 207 10.75 0.95 -8.04
C ALA A 207 10.11 -0.37 -8.54
N ARG A 208 9.46 -0.35 -9.71
CA ARG A 208 8.96 -1.55 -10.37
C ARG A 208 10.04 -2.62 -10.59
N GLU A 209 11.25 -2.21 -10.99
CA GLU A 209 12.36 -3.15 -11.16
C GLU A 209 12.78 -3.81 -9.84
N GLN A 210 12.77 -3.07 -8.73
CA GLN A 210 13.03 -3.65 -7.41
C GLN A 210 11.94 -4.64 -7.02
N ASP A 211 10.67 -4.29 -7.21
CA ASP A 211 9.55 -5.19 -6.93
C ASP A 211 9.61 -6.47 -7.80
N ALA A 212 9.92 -6.35 -9.08
CA ALA A 212 10.10 -7.50 -9.97
C ALA A 212 11.23 -8.43 -9.50
N ARG A 213 12.36 -7.87 -9.05
CA ARG A 213 13.47 -8.64 -8.47
C ARG A 213 13.07 -9.33 -7.17
N ALA A 214 12.30 -8.64 -6.31
CA ALA A 214 11.77 -9.24 -5.08
C ALA A 214 10.89 -10.45 -5.40
N VAL A 215 10.01 -10.33 -6.41
CA VAL A 215 9.16 -11.44 -6.90
C VAL A 215 10.03 -12.63 -7.33
N GLU A 216 11.07 -12.43 -8.14
CA GLU A 216 11.97 -13.50 -8.57
C GLU A 216 12.68 -14.18 -7.39
N HIS A 217 13.13 -13.40 -6.40
CA HIS A 217 13.75 -13.94 -5.20
C HIS A 217 12.76 -14.76 -4.37
N ILE A 218 11.52 -14.29 -4.19
CA ILE A 218 10.48 -15.03 -3.49
C ILE A 218 10.14 -16.35 -4.21
N GLU A 219 10.07 -16.34 -5.54
CA GLU A 219 9.85 -17.56 -6.33
C GLU A 219 10.94 -18.61 -6.09
N ARG A 220 12.20 -18.18 -6.14
CA ARG A 220 13.33 -19.07 -5.85
C ARG A 220 13.33 -19.59 -4.41
N ALA A 221 12.86 -18.77 -3.47
CA ALA A 221 12.74 -19.19 -2.07
C ALA A 221 11.66 -20.25 -1.84
N LEU A 222 10.61 -20.25 -2.67
CA LEU A 222 9.48 -21.19 -2.56
C LEU A 222 9.66 -22.47 -3.37
N ALA A 223 10.57 -22.46 -4.37
CA ALA A 223 10.89 -23.64 -5.20
C ALA A 223 11.63 -24.70 -4.38
#